data_224b0054ee711979962a3b13d5f491e8
#
_entry.id   224b0054ee711979962a3b13d5f491e8
#
_cell.length_a   1.000
_cell.length_b   1.000
_cell.length_c   1.000
_cell.angle_alpha   90.00
_cell.angle_beta   90.00
_cell.angle_gamma   90.00
#
_symmetry.space_group_name_H-M   'P 1'
#
loop_
_entity.id
_entity.type
_entity.pdbx_description
1 polymer ?
#
loop_
_entity_poly.entity_id
_entity_poly.type
_entity_poly.pdbx_seq_one_letter_code
_entity_poly.pdbx_strand_id
1 'polypeptide(L)'
;LDIDRYKIDGKERDVVVAVRELNIEGNPSRNWINDHLVYTHGFGMVGAYGNAVDADGKPSFTVGDIPPTKGLGEFEPRVYFGENVPDYSIIGGPATSDPVELDYPDDKSANGQKNYTYTGKGGVPMGSIFSRLLFAIKYQEQRIVLSNLINSESKILFDRNPRVRVAKVAPWLTLDGDPYPTIVDGKILWIIDGYTTSAGYPNSRKVNLANTADALAVRSNAVSTLANQDVNYIRNSVKATVDAYDGTVT
;
A
#
# COMPACT_ATOMS: atom_id res chain seq x y z
N LEU A 1 11.32 0.70 -5.59
CA LEU A 1 11.52 1.92 -6.40
C LEU A 1 11.12 1.64 -7.82
N ASP A 2 10.18 2.40 -8.35
CA ASP A 2 9.60 2.20 -9.66
C ASP A 2 9.85 3.40 -10.56
N ILE A 3 9.68 3.22 -11.85
CA ILE A 3 9.79 4.30 -12.83
C ILE A 3 8.44 4.44 -13.51
N ASP A 4 7.90 5.66 -13.49
CA ASP A 4 6.67 5.98 -14.17
C ASP A 4 6.81 7.30 -14.94
N ARG A 5 5.91 7.55 -15.88
CA ARG A 5 5.97 8.72 -16.75
C ARG A 5 4.86 9.69 -16.42
N TYR A 6 5.26 10.92 -16.05
CA TYR A 6 4.36 12.00 -15.69
C TYR A 6 4.50 13.21 -16.60
N LYS A 7 3.41 13.93 -16.79
CA LYS A 7 3.43 15.20 -17.47
C LYS A 7 3.68 16.34 -16.48
N ILE A 8 4.92 16.82 -16.44
CA ILE A 8 5.36 17.89 -15.55
C ILE A 8 5.71 19.13 -16.39
N ASP A 9 5.14 20.28 -16.08
CA ASP A 9 5.29 21.54 -16.81
C ASP A 9 5.06 21.38 -18.33
N GLY A 10 4.05 20.59 -18.68
CA GLY A 10 3.64 20.36 -20.07
C GLY A 10 4.53 19.38 -20.85
N LYS A 11 5.57 18.83 -20.24
CA LYS A 11 6.51 17.84 -20.84
C LYS A 11 6.39 16.48 -20.16
N GLU A 12 6.47 15.42 -20.95
CA GLU A 12 6.59 14.07 -20.40
C GLU A 12 7.98 13.87 -19.79
N ARG A 13 8.00 13.34 -18.58
CA ARG A 13 9.21 13.10 -17.79
C ARG A 13 9.16 11.70 -17.17
N ASP A 14 10.26 10.98 -17.25
CA ASP A 14 10.44 9.75 -16.51
C ASP A 14 10.82 10.10 -15.07
N VAL A 15 10.04 9.60 -14.12
CA VAL A 15 10.16 9.88 -12.69
C VAL A 15 10.34 8.56 -11.96
N VAL A 16 11.37 8.48 -11.15
CA VAL A 16 11.53 7.39 -10.18
C VAL A 16 10.63 7.70 -9.00
N VAL A 17 9.75 6.78 -8.65
CA VAL A 17 8.74 6.96 -7.61
C VAL A 17 8.87 5.94 -6.50
N ALA A 18 8.45 6.33 -5.32
CA ALA A 18 8.27 5.44 -4.17
C ALA A 18 7.18 5.98 -3.24
N VAL A 19 6.41 5.09 -2.66
CA VAL A 19 5.43 5.43 -1.61
C VAL A 19 6.13 5.41 -0.24
N ARG A 20 5.78 6.36 0.62
CA ARG A 20 6.21 6.32 2.01
C ARG A 20 5.24 5.46 2.82
N GLU A 21 5.68 4.28 3.15
CA GLU A 21 4.98 3.36 4.02
C GLU A 21 5.51 3.42 5.45
N LEU A 22 4.80 2.79 6.37
CA LEU A 22 5.20 2.73 7.77
C LEU A 22 6.23 1.61 7.99
N ASN A 23 7.34 1.95 8.62
CA ASN A 23 8.24 0.96 9.20
C ASN A 23 7.87 0.73 10.67
N ILE A 24 6.83 -0.08 10.91
CA ILE A 24 6.37 -0.39 12.27
C ILE A 24 7.46 -1.13 13.07
N GLU A 25 8.23 -2.01 12.45
CA GLU A 25 9.29 -2.75 13.13
C GLU A 25 10.41 -1.85 13.63
N GLY A 26 10.69 -0.76 12.93
CA GLY A 26 11.67 0.26 13.32
C GLY A 26 11.16 1.26 14.36
N ASN A 27 9.90 1.21 14.77
CA ASN A 27 9.34 2.16 15.74
C ASN A 27 9.81 1.81 17.18
N PRO A 28 10.53 2.70 17.88
CA PRO A 28 11.00 2.44 19.25
C PRO A 28 9.86 2.42 20.28
N SER A 29 8.70 2.98 19.95
CA SER A 29 7.54 3.08 20.85
C SER A 29 6.47 2.04 20.56
N ARG A 30 6.87 0.83 20.15
CA ARG A 30 5.94 -0.24 19.79
C ARG A 30 5.06 -0.66 20.96
N ASN A 31 3.78 -0.65 20.72
CA ASN A 31 2.75 -1.29 21.53
C ASN A 31 1.50 -1.46 20.66
N TRP A 32 0.54 -2.25 21.12
CA TRP A 32 -0.64 -2.56 20.34
C TRP A 32 -1.44 -1.31 19.88
N ILE A 33 -1.57 -0.30 20.75
CA ILE A 33 -2.28 0.94 20.42
C ILE A 33 -1.55 1.68 19.30
N ASN A 34 -0.24 1.86 19.46
CA ASN A 34 0.57 2.53 18.46
C ASN A 34 0.56 1.78 17.13
N ASP A 35 0.73 0.47 17.15
CA ASP A 35 0.87 -0.34 15.95
C ASP A 35 -0.46 -0.48 15.17
N HIS A 36 -1.62 -0.36 15.85
CA HIS A 36 -2.92 -0.63 15.22
C HIS A 36 -3.92 0.52 15.23
N LEU A 37 -3.75 1.55 16.09
CA LEU A 37 -4.68 2.68 16.18
C LEU A 37 -4.03 4.02 15.87
N VAL A 38 -2.73 4.19 16.16
CA VAL A 38 -2.01 5.46 15.96
C VAL A 38 -1.28 5.48 14.64
N TYR A 39 -0.37 4.54 14.41
CA TYR A 39 0.39 4.44 13.16
C TYR A 39 -0.35 3.55 12.18
N THR A 40 -1.41 4.08 11.59
CA THR A 40 -2.34 3.32 10.77
C THR A 40 -2.05 3.38 9.27
N HIS A 41 -1.32 4.39 8.81
CA HIS A 41 -1.06 4.64 7.38
C HIS A 41 0.29 5.29 7.15
N GLY A 42 0.85 5.05 5.97
CA GLY A 42 1.96 5.82 5.43
C GLY A 42 1.49 7.16 4.87
N PHE A 43 2.45 8.05 4.49
CA PHE A 43 2.10 9.39 4.07
C PHE A 43 2.93 9.88 2.88
N GLY A 44 2.28 10.01 1.74
CA GLY A 44 2.81 10.63 0.55
C GLY A 44 3.64 9.71 -0.35
N MET A 45 4.01 10.28 -1.45
CA MET A 45 4.89 9.68 -2.46
C MET A 45 6.14 10.53 -2.61
N VAL A 46 7.26 9.92 -2.89
CA VAL A 46 8.50 10.59 -3.30
C VAL A 46 8.70 10.35 -4.78
N GLY A 47 9.05 11.40 -5.50
CA GLY A 47 9.38 11.31 -6.91
C GLY A 47 10.62 12.14 -7.24
N ALA A 48 11.50 11.60 -8.05
CA ALA A 48 12.67 12.29 -8.58
C ALA A 48 12.81 12.04 -10.08
N TYR A 49 13.36 13.01 -10.80
CA TYR A 49 13.65 12.81 -12.22
C TYR A 49 14.63 11.65 -12.42
N GLY A 50 14.29 10.73 -13.32
CA GLY A 50 15.12 9.54 -13.59
C GLY A 50 16.47 9.86 -14.24
N ASN A 51 16.63 11.05 -14.81
CA ASN A 51 17.80 11.46 -15.59
C ASN A 51 18.42 12.79 -15.15
N ALA A 52 18.10 13.28 -13.94
CA ALA A 52 18.61 14.54 -13.44
C ALA A 52 19.07 14.45 -11.98
N VAL A 53 20.13 15.17 -11.67
CA VAL A 53 20.61 15.40 -10.31
C VAL A 53 20.61 16.89 -10.01
N ASP A 54 20.59 17.26 -8.73
CA ASP A 54 20.77 18.64 -8.30
C ASP A 54 22.27 19.07 -8.34
N ALA A 55 22.53 20.29 -7.92
CA ALA A 55 23.90 20.84 -7.91
C ALA A 55 24.87 20.08 -6.98
N ASP A 56 24.34 19.37 -5.99
CA ASP A 56 25.11 18.56 -5.03
C ASP A 56 25.26 17.10 -5.48
N GLY A 57 24.74 16.72 -6.67
CA GLY A 57 24.75 15.36 -7.17
C GLY A 57 23.68 14.44 -6.55
N LYS A 58 22.72 15.00 -5.82
CA LYS A 58 21.59 14.28 -5.23
C LYS A 58 20.45 14.13 -6.25
N PRO A 59 19.49 13.20 -6.05
CA PRO A 59 18.30 13.09 -6.90
C PRO A 59 17.55 14.42 -6.96
N SER A 60 17.19 14.87 -8.17
CA SER A 60 16.37 16.05 -8.36
C SER A 60 14.90 15.72 -8.08
N PHE A 61 14.45 15.99 -6.85
CA PHE A 61 13.09 15.66 -6.43
C PHE A 61 12.05 16.55 -7.10
N THR A 62 10.97 15.91 -7.58
CA THR A 62 9.76 16.56 -8.08
C THR A 62 8.69 16.67 -6.99
N VAL A 63 8.61 15.64 -6.14
CA VAL A 63 7.76 15.60 -4.96
C VAL A 63 8.52 14.89 -3.85
N GLY A 64 8.51 15.44 -2.66
CA GLY A 64 9.30 14.87 -1.56
C GLY A 64 8.94 15.43 -0.19
N ASP A 65 8.11 16.46 -0.11
CA ASP A 65 7.75 17.12 1.15
C ASP A 65 6.68 16.35 1.92
N ILE A 66 6.51 16.72 3.19
CA ILE A 66 5.42 16.28 4.08
C ILE A 66 4.79 17.53 4.70
N PRO A 67 3.53 17.87 4.37
CA PRO A 67 2.70 17.26 3.33
C PRO A 67 3.27 17.47 1.91
N PRO A 68 2.89 16.62 0.94
CA PRO A 68 3.38 16.74 -0.43
C PRO A 68 3.02 18.11 -1.02
N THR A 69 4.02 18.81 -1.56
CA THR A 69 3.86 20.08 -2.27
C THR A 69 4.28 19.89 -3.70
N LYS A 70 3.38 20.14 -4.65
CA LYS A 70 3.61 20.25 -6.11
C LYS A 70 4.41 19.11 -6.78
N GLY A 71 4.45 19.12 -8.09
CA GLY A 71 5.25 18.26 -8.95
C GLY A 71 4.43 17.18 -9.66
N LEU A 72 3.66 16.37 -8.96
CA LEU A 72 2.81 15.32 -9.55
C LEU A 72 1.31 15.62 -9.46
N GLY A 73 0.94 16.89 -9.18
CA GLY A 73 -0.45 17.31 -8.97
C GLY A 73 -0.91 17.14 -7.52
N GLU A 74 -2.20 17.46 -7.28
CA GLU A 74 -2.85 17.23 -5.99
C GLU A 74 -3.33 15.78 -5.93
N PHE A 75 -3.09 15.11 -4.81
CA PHE A 75 -3.53 13.73 -4.58
C PHE A 75 -3.75 13.45 -3.10
N GLU A 76 -4.56 12.43 -2.78
CA GLU A 76 -4.71 11.91 -1.42
C GLU A 76 -3.41 11.21 -0.99
N PRO A 77 -2.69 11.75 0.00
CA PRO A 77 -1.35 11.26 0.33
C PRO A 77 -1.33 10.06 1.30
N ARG A 78 -2.46 9.72 1.94
CA ARG A 78 -2.50 8.69 2.97
C ARG A 78 -2.54 7.30 2.37
N VAL A 79 -1.65 6.44 2.84
CA VAL A 79 -1.45 5.08 2.34
C VAL A 79 -1.88 4.08 3.39
N TYR A 80 -3.15 3.73 3.36
CA TYR A 80 -3.72 2.70 4.25
C TYR A 80 -3.52 1.28 3.72
N PHE A 81 -3.38 1.13 2.41
CA PHE A 81 -3.12 -0.13 1.73
C PHE A 81 -1.78 -0.06 1.04
N GLY A 82 -0.87 -0.96 1.41
CA GLY A 82 0.51 -0.97 0.95
C GLY A 82 1.20 -2.29 1.26
N GLU A 83 2.46 -2.41 0.89
CA GLU A 83 3.23 -3.64 1.02
C GLU A 83 3.78 -3.86 2.43
N ASN A 84 4.14 -2.77 3.13
CA ASN A 84 4.80 -2.80 4.44
C ASN A 84 3.90 -2.30 5.59
N VAL A 85 2.58 -2.44 5.44
CA VAL A 85 1.63 -2.06 6.48
C VAL A 85 1.32 -3.23 7.41
N PRO A 86 0.89 -2.98 8.66
CA PRO A 86 0.45 -4.04 9.57
C PRO A 86 -0.70 -4.87 8.98
N ASP A 87 -0.83 -6.11 9.42
CA ASP A 87 -1.89 -7.04 8.98
C ASP A 87 -3.29 -6.45 9.13
N TYR A 88 -3.50 -5.65 10.19
CA TYR A 88 -4.73 -4.89 10.37
C TYR A 88 -4.46 -3.55 11.06
N SER A 89 -5.37 -2.60 10.87
CA SER A 89 -5.46 -1.37 11.66
C SER A 89 -6.92 -1.06 11.97
N ILE A 90 -7.14 -0.46 13.12
CA ILE A 90 -8.46 0.00 13.55
C ILE A 90 -8.45 1.52 13.42
N ILE A 91 -9.35 2.01 12.58
CA ILE A 91 -9.36 3.38 12.08
C ILE A 91 -10.73 4.01 12.25
N GLY A 92 -10.79 5.32 12.10
CA GLY A 92 -12.04 6.08 12.18
C GLY A 92 -12.57 6.27 13.59
N GLY A 93 -13.52 7.13 13.71
CA GLY A 93 -14.18 7.47 14.96
C GLY A 93 -15.21 8.58 14.76
N PRO A 94 -15.99 8.94 15.80
CA PRO A 94 -16.94 10.04 15.72
C PRO A 94 -16.25 11.34 15.36
N ALA A 95 -16.89 12.14 14.50
CA ALA A 95 -16.40 13.47 14.13
C ALA A 95 -16.27 14.43 15.33
N THR A 96 -16.90 14.09 16.47
CA THR A 96 -16.87 14.86 17.73
C THR A 96 -15.73 14.47 18.67
N SER A 97 -14.98 13.39 18.35
CA SER A 97 -13.82 12.96 19.14
C SER A 97 -12.51 13.44 18.54
N ASP A 98 -11.50 13.59 19.39
CA ASP A 98 -10.15 13.91 18.90
C ASP A 98 -9.61 12.78 18.01
N PRO A 99 -9.01 13.12 16.86
CA PRO A 99 -8.39 12.12 15.99
C PRO A 99 -7.23 11.38 16.68
N VAL A 100 -7.24 10.05 16.58
CA VAL A 100 -6.23 9.17 17.21
C VAL A 100 -5.10 8.85 16.24
N GLU A 101 -5.43 8.73 14.96
CA GLU A 101 -4.46 8.35 13.91
C GLU A 101 -3.44 9.47 13.71
N LEU A 102 -2.15 9.15 13.72
CA LEU A 102 -1.09 10.10 13.41
C LEU A 102 -1.02 10.27 11.89
N ASP A 103 -1.17 11.50 11.43
CA ASP A 103 -1.13 11.85 10.01
C ASP A 103 0.32 12.10 9.55
N TYR A 104 0.93 13.12 10.10
CA TYR A 104 2.33 13.46 9.83
C TYR A 104 2.92 14.36 10.93
N PRO A 105 4.26 14.42 11.05
CA PRO A 105 4.93 15.39 11.92
C PRO A 105 4.67 16.82 11.47
N ASP A 106 4.28 17.70 12.39
CA ASP A 106 4.04 19.11 12.12
C ASP A 106 4.64 19.98 13.23
N ASP A 107 5.81 20.54 12.97
CA ASP A 107 6.55 21.39 13.92
C ASP A 107 5.77 22.68 14.30
N LYS A 108 4.74 23.05 13.54
CA LYS A 108 3.91 24.22 13.80
C LYS A 108 2.73 23.92 14.72
N SER A 109 2.40 22.65 14.91
CA SER A 109 1.33 22.23 15.80
C SER A 109 1.80 22.20 17.26
N ALA A 110 0.88 22.42 18.20
CA ALA A 110 1.20 22.43 19.64
C ALA A 110 1.80 21.10 20.14
N ASN A 111 1.44 19.99 19.49
CA ASN A 111 1.87 18.63 19.85
C ASN A 111 2.96 18.09 18.93
N GLY A 112 3.54 18.91 18.03
CA GLY A 112 4.55 18.47 17.06
C GLY A 112 4.04 17.51 16.00
N GLN A 113 2.74 17.33 15.87
CA GLN A 113 2.14 16.39 14.93
C GLN A 113 0.74 16.83 14.48
N LYS A 114 0.33 16.32 13.34
CA LYS A 114 -1.05 16.40 12.85
C LYS A 114 -1.71 15.03 13.03
N ASN A 115 -2.96 15.04 13.47
CA ASN A 115 -3.76 13.83 13.59
C ASN A 115 -4.87 13.82 12.55
N TYR A 116 -5.38 12.63 12.26
CA TYR A 116 -6.41 12.41 11.25
C TYR A 116 -7.45 11.39 11.73
N THR A 117 -8.64 11.48 11.17
CA THR A 117 -9.68 10.46 11.29
C THR A 117 -10.04 9.97 9.90
N TYR A 118 -9.88 8.70 9.65
CA TYR A 118 -10.18 8.09 8.35
C TYR A 118 -11.63 8.32 7.94
N THR A 119 -11.82 8.81 6.71
CA THR A 119 -13.14 9.11 6.12
C THR A 119 -13.45 8.26 4.89
N GLY A 120 -12.55 7.35 4.51
CA GLY A 120 -12.68 6.52 3.33
C GLY A 120 -13.77 5.44 3.45
N LYS A 121 -14.03 4.77 2.33
CA LYS A 121 -15.07 3.73 2.22
C LYS A 121 -14.60 2.37 2.71
N GLY A 122 -13.27 2.14 2.78
CA GLY A 122 -12.69 0.86 3.17
C GLY A 122 -12.98 0.47 4.62
N GLY A 123 -12.78 -0.81 4.90
CA GLY A 123 -12.88 -1.36 6.24
C GLY A 123 -14.24 -1.95 6.60
N VAL A 124 -14.22 -2.80 7.64
CA VAL A 124 -15.41 -3.44 8.21
C VAL A 124 -15.79 -2.73 9.50
N PRO A 125 -17.06 -2.34 9.69
CA PRO A 125 -17.52 -1.68 10.92
C PRO A 125 -17.26 -2.50 12.18
N MET A 126 -16.78 -1.84 13.23
CA MET A 126 -16.44 -2.41 14.54
C MET A 126 -17.43 -2.00 15.64
N GLY A 127 -18.56 -1.38 15.28
CA GLY A 127 -19.56 -0.90 16.24
C GLY A 127 -20.25 -2.00 17.04
N SER A 128 -20.34 -3.22 16.49
CA SER A 128 -20.96 -4.36 17.18
C SER A 128 -19.94 -5.12 18.02
N ILE A 129 -20.33 -5.51 19.23
CA ILE A 129 -19.51 -6.41 20.06
C ILE A 129 -19.24 -7.76 19.38
N PHE A 130 -20.19 -8.24 18.57
CA PHE A 130 -20.02 -9.46 17.82
C PHE A 130 -18.92 -9.34 16.76
N SER A 131 -18.89 -8.21 16.02
CA SER A 131 -17.79 -7.94 15.07
C SER A 131 -16.45 -7.89 15.77
N ARG A 132 -16.37 -7.20 16.92
CA ARG A 132 -15.13 -7.14 17.71
C ARG A 132 -14.67 -8.52 18.17
N LEU A 133 -15.59 -9.36 18.63
CA LEU A 133 -15.29 -10.71 19.08
C LEU A 133 -14.73 -11.58 17.93
N LEU A 134 -15.33 -11.51 16.76
CA LEU A 134 -14.86 -12.25 15.58
C LEU A 134 -13.43 -11.85 15.18
N PHE A 135 -13.14 -10.55 15.17
CA PHE A 135 -11.78 -10.08 14.86
C PHE A 135 -10.79 -10.35 15.98
N ALA A 136 -11.22 -10.30 17.25
CA ALA A 136 -10.39 -10.69 18.38
C ALA A 136 -9.98 -12.16 18.31
N ILE A 137 -10.88 -13.06 17.90
CA ILE A 137 -10.59 -14.47 17.66
C ILE A 137 -9.66 -14.62 16.46
N LYS A 138 -9.96 -13.93 15.35
CA LYS A 138 -9.15 -14.00 14.12
C LYS A 138 -7.68 -13.63 14.36
N TYR A 139 -7.43 -12.55 15.12
CA TYR A 139 -6.10 -12.03 15.38
C TYR A 139 -5.52 -12.47 16.72
N GLN A 140 -6.26 -13.29 17.50
CA GLN A 140 -5.88 -13.74 18.85
C GLN A 140 -5.53 -12.57 19.78
N GLU A 141 -6.29 -11.46 19.64
CA GLU A 141 -6.02 -10.20 20.32
C GLU A 141 -7.24 -9.71 21.10
N GLN A 142 -7.22 -9.92 22.42
CA GLN A 142 -8.33 -9.56 23.32
C GLN A 142 -8.56 -8.04 23.43
N ARG A 143 -7.52 -7.23 23.18
CA ARG A 143 -7.62 -5.75 23.25
C ARG A 143 -8.58 -5.19 22.22
N ILE A 144 -8.87 -5.90 21.14
CA ILE A 144 -9.91 -5.53 20.16
C ILE A 144 -11.28 -5.43 20.81
N VAL A 145 -11.57 -6.28 21.80
CA VAL A 145 -12.84 -6.24 22.55
C VAL A 145 -12.79 -5.25 23.71
N LEU A 146 -11.65 -5.21 24.42
CA LEU A 146 -11.53 -4.52 25.71
C LEU A 146 -11.13 -3.03 25.58
N SER A 147 -10.64 -2.60 24.43
CA SER A 147 -10.18 -1.23 24.25
C SER A 147 -11.33 -0.22 24.20
N ASN A 148 -11.22 0.82 25.02
CA ASN A 148 -12.15 1.96 25.02
C ASN A 148 -11.91 2.93 23.82
N LEU A 149 -10.77 2.78 23.10
CA LEU A 149 -10.47 3.58 21.92
C LEU A 149 -11.24 3.12 20.68
N ILE A 150 -11.84 1.93 20.74
CA ILE A 150 -12.68 1.40 19.66
C ILE A 150 -14.13 1.78 19.97
N ASN A 151 -14.76 2.50 19.06
CA ASN A 151 -16.12 3.01 19.21
C ASN A 151 -17.08 2.47 18.14
N SER A 152 -18.31 2.97 18.10
CA SER A 152 -19.34 2.52 17.17
C SER A 152 -19.05 2.85 15.70
N GLU A 153 -18.23 3.88 15.44
CA GLU A 153 -17.89 4.34 14.09
C GLU A 153 -16.52 3.82 13.64
N SER A 154 -15.78 3.16 14.52
CA SER A 154 -14.51 2.54 14.17
C SER A 154 -14.69 1.44 13.13
N LYS A 155 -13.72 1.32 12.24
CA LYS A 155 -13.62 0.27 11.22
C LYS A 155 -12.29 -0.46 11.37
N ILE A 156 -12.25 -1.71 10.98
CA ILE A 156 -11.00 -2.45 10.85
C ILE A 156 -10.63 -2.61 9.39
N LEU A 157 -9.42 -2.20 9.04
CA LEU A 157 -8.78 -2.50 7.76
C LEU A 157 -7.98 -3.79 7.92
N PHE A 158 -8.09 -4.69 6.95
CA PHE A 158 -7.33 -5.94 6.89
C PHE A 158 -7.11 -6.35 5.44
N ASP A 159 -6.27 -7.35 5.22
CA ASP A 159 -5.81 -7.72 3.87
C ASP A 159 -5.30 -6.47 3.13
N ARG A 160 -4.41 -5.74 3.77
CA ARG A 160 -4.00 -4.41 3.36
C ARG A 160 -2.94 -4.44 2.26
N ASN A 161 -2.21 -5.56 2.13
CA ASN A 161 -1.25 -5.72 1.03
C ASN A 161 -2.01 -5.79 -0.31
N PRO A 162 -1.66 -4.94 -1.30
CA PRO A 162 -2.37 -4.83 -2.56
C PRO A 162 -2.44 -6.15 -3.32
N ARG A 163 -1.33 -6.90 -3.35
CA ARG A 163 -1.26 -8.19 -4.02
C ARG A 163 -2.15 -9.24 -3.38
N VAL A 164 -2.17 -9.29 -2.04
CA VAL A 164 -3.06 -10.20 -1.29
C VAL A 164 -4.52 -9.88 -1.58
N ARG A 165 -4.87 -8.60 -1.69
CA ARG A 165 -6.24 -8.19 -2.04
C ARG A 165 -6.64 -8.67 -3.42
N VAL A 166 -5.81 -8.43 -4.43
CA VAL A 166 -6.09 -8.88 -5.81
C VAL A 166 -6.17 -10.40 -5.88
N ALA A 167 -5.27 -11.13 -5.19
CA ALA A 167 -5.33 -12.59 -5.13
C ALA A 167 -6.64 -13.13 -4.54
N LYS A 168 -7.25 -12.41 -3.60
CA LYS A 168 -8.57 -12.80 -3.04
C LYS A 168 -9.73 -12.50 -3.97
N VAL A 169 -9.64 -11.44 -4.76
CA VAL A 169 -10.67 -11.08 -5.75
C VAL A 169 -10.58 -11.98 -7.00
N ALA A 170 -9.36 -12.29 -7.44
CA ALA A 170 -9.10 -13.05 -8.66
C ALA A 170 -8.10 -14.21 -8.41
N PRO A 171 -8.49 -15.25 -7.65
CA PRO A 171 -7.58 -16.32 -7.24
C PRO A 171 -7.08 -17.21 -8.39
N TRP A 172 -7.66 -17.07 -9.56
CA TRP A 172 -7.24 -17.78 -10.78
C TRP A 172 -6.11 -17.11 -11.56
N LEU A 173 -5.75 -15.87 -11.19
CA LEU A 173 -4.64 -15.16 -11.82
C LEU A 173 -3.32 -15.51 -11.14
N THR A 174 -2.27 -15.63 -11.93
CA THR A 174 -0.90 -15.59 -11.46
C THR A 174 -0.48 -14.13 -11.40
N LEU A 175 -0.30 -13.59 -10.20
CA LEU A 175 0.03 -12.17 -10.01
C LEU A 175 1.53 -11.96 -10.03
N ASP A 176 1.94 -10.81 -10.57
CA ASP A 176 3.32 -10.33 -10.44
C ASP A 176 3.69 -10.16 -8.97
N GLY A 177 4.97 -10.32 -8.68
CA GLY A 177 5.52 -10.18 -7.34
C GLY A 177 5.77 -8.74 -6.92
N ASP A 178 5.79 -7.80 -7.86
CA ASP A 178 6.24 -6.42 -7.67
C ASP A 178 5.13 -5.41 -8.04
N PRO A 179 4.19 -5.12 -7.11
CA PRO A 179 3.22 -4.05 -7.29
C PRO A 179 3.93 -2.70 -7.38
N TYR A 180 3.57 -1.88 -8.35
CA TYR A 180 4.15 -0.56 -8.49
C TYR A 180 3.13 0.56 -8.29
N PRO A 181 3.51 1.66 -7.61
CA PRO A 181 2.61 2.76 -7.32
C PRO A 181 2.61 3.79 -8.44
N THR A 182 1.45 4.39 -8.69
CA THR A 182 1.30 5.55 -9.59
C THR A 182 0.26 6.52 -9.05
N ILE A 183 0.28 7.77 -9.52
CA ILE A 183 -0.76 8.77 -9.22
C ILE A 183 -1.66 8.92 -10.44
N VAL A 184 -2.94 8.58 -10.28
CA VAL A 184 -3.97 8.74 -11.30
C VAL A 184 -5.19 9.39 -10.68
N ASP A 185 -5.70 10.44 -11.31
CA ASP A 185 -6.91 11.17 -10.89
C ASP A 185 -6.92 11.57 -9.41
N GLY A 186 -5.78 12.03 -8.90
CA GLY A 186 -5.65 12.48 -7.52
C GLY A 186 -5.58 11.35 -6.48
N LYS A 187 -5.27 10.13 -6.89
CA LYS A 187 -5.14 8.95 -6.02
C LYS A 187 -3.82 8.24 -6.23
N ILE A 188 -3.25 7.71 -5.16
CA ILE A 188 -2.18 6.72 -5.25
C ILE A 188 -2.82 5.36 -5.54
N LEU A 189 -2.49 4.78 -6.66
CA LEU A 189 -2.93 3.45 -7.07
C LEU A 189 -1.73 2.50 -7.13
N TRP A 190 -1.88 1.34 -6.55
CA TRP A 190 -0.98 0.21 -6.78
C TRP A 190 -1.42 -0.52 -8.03
N ILE A 191 -0.52 -0.73 -8.96
CA ILE A 191 -0.77 -1.50 -10.18
C ILE A 191 -0.12 -2.86 -10.04
N ILE A 192 -0.88 -3.92 -10.34
CA ILE A 192 -0.42 -5.31 -10.28
C ILE A 192 -0.72 -5.98 -11.60
N ASP A 193 0.30 -6.53 -12.24
CA ASP A 193 0.14 -7.33 -13.44
C ASP A 193 -0.38 -8.73 -13.10
N GLY A 194 -1.40 -9.17 -13.83
CA GLY A 194 -2.01 -10.49 -13.68
C GLY A 194 -1.86 -11.32 -14.95
N TYR A 195 -1.31 -12.52 -14.79
CA TYR A 195 -1.04 -13.44 -15.87
C TYR A 195 -2.03 -14.58 -15.92
N THR A 196 -2.41 -14.96 -17.12
CA THR A 196 -3.02 -16.26 -17.40
C THR A 196 -1.95 -17.23 -17.87
N THR A 197 -1.95 -18.43 -17.33
CA THR A 197 -0.93 -19.45 -17.58
C THR A 197 -1.55 -20.77 -18.03
N SER A 198 -0.79 -21.57 -18.77
CA SER A 198 -1.19 -22.93 -19.15
C SER A 198 0.02 -23.85 -19.23
N ALA A 199 -0.18 -25.10 -18.89
CA ALA A 199 0.77 -26.20 -19.11
C ALA A 199 0.37 -27.13 -20.27
N GLY A 200 -0.70 -26.79 -21.01
CA GLY A 200 -1.34 -27.65 -21.99
C GLY A 200 -0.98 -27.39 -23.46
N TYR A 201 -0.07 -26.47 -23.75
CA TYR A 201 0.34 -26.21 -25.15
C TYR A 201 1.12 -27.40 -25.71
N PRO A 202 0.72 -27.97 -26.88
CA PRO A 202 1.42 -29.08 -27.49
C PRO A 202 2.78 -28.63 -28.04
N ASN A 203 3.76 -29.53 -28.03
CA ASN A 203 5.09 -29.34 -28.62
C ASN A 203 5.89 -28.15 -28.06
N SER A 204 5.55 -27.68 -26.87
CA SER A 204 6.24 -26.57 -26.20
C SER A 204 6.87 -27.05 -24.90
N ARG A 205 8.12 -26.64 -24.65
CA ARG A 205 8.83 -26.96 -23.40
C ARG A 205 8.17 -26.26 -22.22
N LYS A 206 7.95 -27.01 -21.13
CA LYS A 206 7.52 -26.44 -19.85
C LYS A 206 8.74 -25.86 -19.12
N VAL A 207 8.53 -24.72 -18.46
CA VAL A 207 9.49 -24.07 -17.58
C VAL A 207 8.82 -23.73 -16.25
N ASN A 208 9.60 -23.79 -15.19
CA ASN A 208 9.10 -23.39 -13.87
C ASN A 208 9.11 -21.86 -13.75
N LEU A 209 7.95 -21.26 -13.49
CA LEU A 209 7.79 -19.82 -13.45
C LEU A 209 8.62 -19.18 -12.33
N ALA A 210 8.58 -19.73 -11.11
CA ALA A 210 9.32 -19.20 -9.99
C ALA A 210 10.82 -19.14 -10.30
N ASN A 211 11.40 -20.25 -10.75
CA ASN A 211 12.83 -20.31 -11.09
C ASN A 211 13.24 -19.35 -12.23
N THR A 212 12.34 -19.11 -13.17
CA THR A 212 12.60 -18.19 -14.30
C THR A 212 12.56 -16.73 -13.84
N ALA A 213 11.63 -16.39 -12.95
CA ALA A 213 11.51 -15.06 -12.39
C ALA A 213 12.65 -14.76 -11.40
N ASP A 214 13.04 -15.71 -10.54
CA ASP A 214 14.14 -15.55 -9.59
C ASP A 214 15.47 -15.30 -10.29
N ALA A 215 15.71 -15.91 -11.44
CA ALA A 215 16.90 -15.66 -12.24
C ALA A 215 17.00 -14.21 -12.76
N LEU A 216 15.86 -13.52 -12.88
CA LEU A 216 15.77 -12.11 -13.30
C LEU A 216 15.71 -11.15 -12.09
N ALA A 217 15.22 -11.62 -10.95
CA ALA A 217 15.00 -10.83 -9.73
C ALA A 217 16.24 -10.70 -8.82
N VAL A 218 17.41 -11.19 -9.23
CA VAL A 218 18.67 -11.28 -8.44
C VAL A 218 19.16 -9.94 -7.83
N ARG A 219 18.45 -8.84 -7.99
CA ARG A 219 18.85 -7.51 -7.46
C ARG A 219 17.82 -6.79 -6.61
N SER A 220 16.63 -7.31 -6.44
CA SER A 220 15.65 -6.77 -5.50
C SER A 220 15.40 -7.77 -4.38
N ASN A 221 15.31 -7.31 -3.14
CA ASN A 221 14.80 -8.10 -2.01
C ASN A 221 13.31 -8.46 -2.17
N ALA A 222 12.72 -8.19 -3.33
CA ALA A 222 11.40 -8.65 -3.70
C ALA A 222 11.45 -10.17 -3.87
N VAL A 223 10.84 -10.86 -2.93
CA VAL A 223 10.62 -12.30 -3.04
C VAL A 223 9.78 -12.51 -4.30
N SER A 224 10.39 -13.05 -5.35
CA SER A 224 9.68 -13.49 -6.53
C SER A 224 8.64 -14.52 -6.09
N THR A 225 7.39 -14.15 -6.23
CA THR A 225 6.28 -14.99 -5.79
C THR A 225 5.36 -15.35 -6.95
N LEU A 226 5.93 -15.47 -8.14
CA LEU A 226 5.24 -16.20 -9.20
C LEU A 226 5.03 -17.65 -8.73
N ALA A 227 3.85 -18.18 -9.01
CA ALA A 227 3.48 -19.51 -8.55
C ALA A 227 4.55 -20.54 -8.96
N ASN A 228 4.91 -21.43 -8.02
CA ASN A 228 5.80 -22.55 -8.30
C ASN A 228 5.05 -23.61 -9.13
N GLN A 229 4.92 -23.33 -10.42
CA GLN A 229 4.23 -24.20 -11.39
C GLN A 229 5.00 -24.26 -12.72
N ASP A 230 4.94 -25.42 -13.32
CA ASP A 230 5.51 -25.64 -14.64
C ASP A 230 4.50 -25.27 -15.72
N VAL A 231 4.82 -24.25 -16.51
CA VAL A 231 3.96 -23.74 -17.58
C VAL A 231 4.71 -23.69 -18.91
N ASN A 232 3.96 -23.72 -20.00
CA ASN A 232 4.48 -23.52 -21.34
C ASN A 232 3.72 -22.44 -22.13
N TYR A 233 2.86 -21.71 -21.44
CA TYR A 233 2.19 -20.52 -21.94
C TYR A 233 1.99 -19.52 -20.80
N ILE A 234 2.31 -18.26 -21.05
CA ILE A 234 2.03 -17.14 -20.16
C ILE A 234 1.57 -15.94 -20.99
N ARG A 235 0.58 -15.21 -20.49
CA ARG A 235 0.11 -13.99 -21.10
C ARG A 235 -0.22 -12.98 -20.00
N ASN A 236 0.31 -11.76 -20.12
CA ASN A 236 -0.14 -10.62 -19.31
C ASN A 236 -1.55 -10.21 -19.80
N SER A 237 -2.56 -10.64 -19.08
CA SER A 237 -3.96 -10.52 -19.49
C SER A 237 -4.71 -9.44 -18.76
N VAL A 238 -4.26 -9.07 -17.55
CA VAL A 238 -4.96 -8.16 -16.65
C VAL A 238 -3.97 -7.24 -15.99
N LYS A 239 -4.35 -5.97 -15.86
CA LYS A 239 -3.77 -5.05 -14.88
C LYS A 239 -4.84 -4.76 -13.84
N ALA A 240 -4.57 -5.14 -12.60
CA ALA A 240 -5.40 -4.79 -11.47
C ALA A 240 -4.87 -3.51 -10.82
N THR A 241 -5.77 -2.68 -10.31
CA THR A 241 -5.40 -1.52 -9.50
C THR A 241 -5.97 -1.63 -8.11
N VAL A 242 -5.23 -1.16 -7.11
CA VAL A 242 -5.69 -1.06 -5.72
C VAL A 242 -5.50 0.37 -5.25
N ASP A 243 -6.58 1.02 -4.84
CA ASP A 243 -6.53 2.37 -4.26
C ASP A 243 -5.80 2.29 -2.90
N ALA A 244 -4.73 3.07 -2.74
CA ALA A 244 -3.91 3.07 -1.54
C ALA A 244 -4.64 3.66 -0.31
N TYR A 245 -5.68 4.46 -0.51
CA TYR A 245 -6.46 5.07 0.57
C TYR A 245 -7.60 4.17 1.04
N ASP A 246 -8.44 3.68 0.15
CA ASP A 246 -9.66 2.93 0.54
C ASP A 246 -9.63 1.43 0.20
N GLY A 247 -8.60 0.97 -0.51
CA GLY A 247 -8.39 -0.43 -0.85
C GLY A 247 -9.33 -0.97 -1.93
N THR A 248 -9.99 -0.12 -2.68
CA THR A 248 -10.83 -0.55 -3.81
C THR A 248 -9.97 -1.24 -4.86
N VAL A 249 -10.41 -2.42 -5.31
CA VAL A 249 -9.77 -3.19 -6.37
C VAL A 249 -10.57 -3.01 -7.66
N THR A 250 -9.86 -2.68 -8.74
CA THR A 250 -10.45 -2.53 -10.08
C THR A 250 -9.65 -3.30 -11.10
#